data_4e7fcba2e3136714900883faa90fcf11
#
_entry.id   4e7fcba2e3136714900883faa90fcf11
#
_cell.length_a   1.000
_cell.length_b   1.000
_cell.length_c   1.000
_cell.angle_alpha   90.00
_cell.angle_beta   90.00
_cell.angle_gamma   90.00
#
_symmetry.space_group_name_H-M   'P 1'
#
loop_
_entity.id
_entity.type
_entity.pdbx_description
1 polymer ?
#
loop_
_entity_poly.entity_id
_entity_poly.type
_entity_poly.pdbx_seq_one_letter_code
_entity_poly.pdbx_strand_id
1 'polypeptide(L)'
;LDATVSWGGPEFKFTNNTDWPIKIVASVDTASNTCTVHIVGTNTEGTYVVMEHAVTGYIYTNSDYPDVATGYTAQTHRCVYAADGTLISRTAEARSVYHYHEENIVYPTPTPTATPAPSAEPTEPVDGTE
;
A
#
# COMPACT_ATOMS: atom_id res chain seq x y z
N LEU A 1 6.73 3.18 -0.30
CA LEU A 1 8.12 3.11 -0.73
C LEU A 1 8.97 2.55 0.39
N ASP A 2 9.43 1.33 0.22
CA ASP A 2 10.23 0.66 1.23
C ASP A 2 11.67 1.11 1.19
N ALA A 3 12.09 1.84 2.21
CA ALA A 3 13.47 1.85 2.62
C ALA A 3 13.53 1.17 3.99
N THR A 4 13.86 -0.11 4.02
CA THR A 4 14.04 -0.81 5.28
C THR A 4 15.47 -0.61 5.74
N VAL A 5 15.67 0.30 6.68
CA VAL A 5 16.94 0.48 7.41
C VAL A 5 16.65 0.14 8.86
N SER A 6 17.44 -0.72 9.45
CA SER A 6 17.34 -1.04 10.87
C SER A 6 18.72 -1.00 11.52
N TRP A 7 18.75 -0.68 12.82
CA TRP A 7 20.00 -0.75 13.58
C TRP A 7 20.56 -2.18 13.55
N GLY A 8 21.80 -2.32 13.03
CA GLY A 8 22.43 -3.62 12.83
C GLY A 8 21.98 -4.36 11.56
N GLY A 9 21.12 -3.75 10.73
CA GLY A 9 20.68 -4.24 9.44
C GLY A 9 21.42 -3.61 8.26
N PRO A 10 20.82 -3.62 7.06
CA PRO A 10 21.42 -3.03 5.87
C PRO A 10 21.71 -1.54 6.06
N GLU A 11 22.92 -1.12 5.69
CA GLU A 11 23.32 0.29 5.71
C GLU A 11 23.00 0.95 4.37
N PHE A 12 22.47 2.16 4.41
CA PHE A 12 22.38 3.00 3.21
C PHE A 12 23.74 3.67 2.97
N LYS A 13 24.43 3.24 1.93
CA LYS A 13 25.74 3.78 1.52
C LYS A 13 25.66 4.35 0.12
N PHE A 14 26.22 5.53 -0.06
CA PHE A 14 26.39 6.13 -1.38
C PHE A 14 27.69 6.93 -1.42
N THR A 15 28.18 7.18 -2.63
CA THR A 15 29.36 8.01 -2.88
C THR A 15 28.93 9.28 -3.59
N ASN A 16 29.37 10.43 -3.09
CA ASN A 16 29.25 11.67 -3.83
C ASN A 16 30.31 11.65 -4.96
N ASN A 17 29.86 11.46 -6.19
CA ASN A 17 30.70 11.45 -7.38
C ASN A 17 30.64 12.78 -8.16
N THR A 18 30.12 13.83 -7.54
CA THR A 18 30.09 15.18 -8.10
C THR A 18 31.29 15.98 -7.59
N ASP A 19 31.66 17.03 -8.32
CA ASP A 19 32.74 17.96 -7.91
C ASP A 19 32.32 18.89 -6.76
N TRP A 20 31.06 18.83 -6.33
CA TRP A 20 30.48 19.74 -5.35
C TRP A 20 30.19 19.02 -4.02
N PRO A 21 30.40 19.71 -2.89
CA PRO A 21 30.10 19.12 -1.60
C PRO A 21 28.58 18.93 -1.43
N ILE A 22 28.21 17.88 -0.68
CA ILE A 22 26.84 17.66 -0.23
C ILE A 22 26.75 17.80 1.28
N LYS A 23 25.57 18.19 1.78
CA LYS A 23 25.22 18.23 3.20
C LYS A 23 24.01 17.34 3.45
N ILE A 24 24.11 16.47 4.45
CA ILE A 24 22.97 15.67 4.93
C ILE A 24 22.40 16.38 6.15
N VAL A 25 21.10 16.64 6.13
CA VAL A 25 20.35 17.21 7.25
C VAL A 25 19.25 16.24 7.62
N ALA A 26 19.27 15.72 8.85
CA ALA A 26 18.25 14.85 9.36
C ALA A 26 17.49 15.51 10.52
N SER A 27 16.19 15.32 10.58
CA SER A 27 15.32 15.77 11.65
C SER A 27 14.27 14.74 11.98
N VAL A 28 13.89 14.68 13.25
CA VAL A 28 12.84 13.79 13.75
C VAL A 28 11.78 14.63 14.44
N ASP A 29 10.54 14.45 14.04
CA ASP A 29 9.36 14.97 14.74
C ASP A 29 8.66 13.81 15.45
N THR A 30 8.76 13.79 16.77
CA THR A 30 8.16 12.74 17.61
C THR A 30 6.66 12.89 17.77
N ALA A 31 6.10 14.07 17.53
CA ALA A 31 4.66 14.31 17.62
C ALA A 31 3.92 13.68 16.42
N SER A 32 4.51 13.76 15.24
CA SER A 32 3.98 13.16 14.01
C SER A 32 4.59 11.80 13.66
N ASN A 33 5.53 11.29 14.46
CA ASN A 33 6.33 10.08 14.18
C ASN A 33 7.02 10.14 12.81
N THR A 34 7.54 11.31 12.44
CA THR A 34 8.14 11.53 11.12
C THR A 34 9.65 11.73 11.23
N CYS A 35 10.39 11.02 10.39
CA CYS A 35 11.81 11.25 10.17
C CYS A 35 12.02 11.85 8.78
N THR A 36 12.68 13.00 8.71
CA THR A 36 12.96 13.69 7.44
C THR A 36 14.47 13.79 7.23
N VAL A 37 14.92 13.39 6.05
CA VAL A 37 16.32 13.49 5.67
C VAL A 37 16.42 14.30 4.37
N HIS A 38 17.21 15.38 4.40
CA HIS A 38 17.52 16.17 3.22
C HIS A 38 18.97 15.95 2.82
N ILE A 39 19.20 15.72 1.53
CA ILE A 39 20.53 15.77 0.92
C ILE A 39 20.56 17.08 0.11
N VAL A 40 21.40 18.00 0.54
CA VAL A 40 21.51 19.34 -0.05
C VAL A 40 22.84 19.45 -0.76
N GLY A 41 22.83 19.90 -2.00
CA GLY A 41 24.02 20.05 -2.83
C GLY A 41 23.77 21.01 -3.99
N THR A 42 24.79 21.19 -4.84
CA THR A 42 24.68 22.00 -6.04
C THR A 42 24.19 21.15 -7.21
N ASN A 43 23.09 21.56 -7.80
CA ASN A 43 22.57 20.96 -9.02
C ASN A 43 22.91 21.86 -10.21
N THR A 44 23.99 21.52 -10.94
CA THR A 44 24.49 22.32 -12.05
C THR A 44 23.72 22.15 -13.34
N GLU A 45 23.00 21.02 -13.48
CA GLU A 45 22.26 20.69 -14.70
C GLU A 45 20.77 21.08 -14.62
N GLY A 46 20.30 21.43 -13.42
CA GLY A 46 18.89 21.72 -13.16
C GLY A 46 17.97 20.49 -13.26
N THR A 47 18.51 19.29 -13.49
CA THR A 47 17.71 18.05 -13.53
C THR A 47 17.19 17.69 -12.15
N TYR A 48 16.02 17.07 -12.10
CA TYR A 48 15.43 16.57 -10.84
C TYR A 48 14.79 15.20 -11.02
N VAL A 49 14.65 14.49 -9.91
CA VAL A 49 14.08 13.14 -9.88
C VAL A 49 12.75 13.14 -9.13
N VAL A 50 11.76 12.49 -9.71
CA VAL A 50 10.48 12.20 -9.07
C VAL A 50 10.32 10.68 -8.99
N MET A 51 9.99 10.18 -7.81
CA MET A 51 9.63 8.78 -7.62
C MET A 51 8.13 8.63 -7.79
N GLU A 52 7.73 7.82 -8.77
CA GLU A 52 6.34 7.47 -9.03
C GLU A 52 6.08 6.04 -8.56
N HIS A 53 4.85 5.75 -8.18
CA HIS A 53 4.41 4.39 -7.89
C HIS A 53 3.02 4.14 -8.47
N ALA A 54 2.76 2.89 -8.79
CA ALA A 54 1.45 2.43 -9.22
C ALA A 54 1.15 1.06 -8.61
N VAL A 55 -0.09 0.86 -8.15
CA VAL A 55 -0.59 -0.46 -7.78
C VAL A 55 -0.74 -1.28 -9.05
N THR A 56 -0.14 -2.45 -9.09
CA THR A 56 -0.12 -3.35 -10.25
C THR A 56 -1.02 -4.56 -10.11
N GLY A 57 -1.54 -4.82 -8.89
CA GLY A 57 -2.48 -5.90 -8.63
C GLY A 57 -2.82 -6.01 -7.16
N TYR A 58 -3.88 -6.73 -6.84
CA TYR A 58 -4.30 -7.04 -5.48
C TYR A 58 -4.06 -8.52 -5.16
N ILE A 59 -3.92 -8.82 -3.89
CA ILE A 59 -3.65 -10.16 -3.35
C ILE A 59 -4.90 -10.60 -2.58
N TYR A 60 -5.33 -11.84 -2.83
CA TYR A 60 -6.51 -12.45 -2.23
C TYR A 60 -6.08 -13.79 -1.66
N THR A 61 -5.93 -13.89 -0.35
CA THR A 61 -5.42 -15.11 0.32
C THR A 61 -6.41 -15.75 1.26
N ASN A 62 -7.52 -15.07 1.57
CA ASN A 62 -8.54 -15.59 2.47
C ASN A 62 -9.56 -16.41 1.68
N SER A 63 -9.62 -17.73 1.93
CA SER A 63 -10.56 -18.65 1.27
C SER A 63 -12.03 -18.42 1.65
N ASP A 64 -12.27 -17.89 2.85
CA ASP A 64 -13.63 -17.63 3.34
C ASP A 64 -14.20 -16.32 2.77
N TYR A 65 -13.29 -15.43 2.34
CA TYR A 65 -13.62 -14.14 1.73
C TYR A 65 -12.79 -13.92 0.47
N PRO A 66 -13.05 -14.67 -0.61
CA PRO A 66 -12.19 -14.67 -1.80
C PRO A 66 -12.15 -13.35 -2.55
N ASP A 67 -13.13 -12.47 -2.35
CA ASP A 67 -13.23 -11.15 -2.99
C ASP A 67 -12.66 -10.02 -2.13
N VAL A 68 -12.16 -10.33 -0.91
CA VAL A 68 -11.56 -9.34 -0.02
C VAL A 68 -10.05 -9.34 -0.21
N ALA A 69 -9.51 -8.20 -0.66
CA ALA A 69 -8.07 -8.06 -0.84
C ALA A 69 -7.34 -8.07 0.52
N THR A 70 -6.32 -8.89 0.62
CA THR A 70 -5.44 -9.04 1.79
C THR A 70 -4.09 -8.35 1.59
N GLY A 71 -3.89 -7.72 0.43
CA GLY A 71 -2.69 -7.01 0.10
C GLY A 71 -2.69 -6.50 -1.34
N TYR A 72 -1.57 -5.94 -1.76
CA TYR A 72 -1.38 -5.47 -3.12
C TYR A 72 0.09 -5.54 -3.55
N THR A 73 0.32 -5.48 -4.84
CA THR A 73 1.64 -5.29 -5.44
C THR A 73 1.75 -3.90 -6.03
N ALA A 74 2.91 -3.29 -5.91
CA ALA A 74 3.19 -1.98 -6.48
C ALA A 74 4.50 -1.99 -7.26
N GLN A 75 4.55 -1.20 -8.32
CA GLN A 75 5.74 -0.91 -9.10
C GLN A 75 6.18 0.53 -8.86
N THR A 76 7.44 0.73 -8.52
CA THR A 76 8.04 2.06 -8.38
C THR A 76 8.87 2.39 -9.62
N HIS A 77 8.80 3.64 -10.06
CA HIS A 77 9.57 4.18 -11.18
C HIS A 77 10.35 5.41 -10.72
N ARG A 78 11.58 5.51 -11.20
CA ARG A 78 12.39 6.71 -11.10
C ARG A 78 12.25 7.50 -12.40
N CYS A 79 11.70 8.69 -12.29
CA CYS A 79 11.50 9.62 -13.40
C CYS A 79 12.51 10.75 -13.27
N VAL A 80 13.32 10.97 -14.29
CA VAL A 80 14.28 12.08 -14.37
C VAL A 80 13.74 13.13 -15.32
N TYR A 81 13.69 14.37 -14.85
CA TYR A 81 13.20 15.50 -15.60
C TYR A 81 14.31 16.54 -15.82
N ALA A 82 14.26 17.23 -16.95
CA ALA A 82 15.03 18.43 -17.20
C ALA A 82 14.49 19.61 -16.38
N ALA A 83 15.27 20.71 -16.32
CA ALA A 83 14.88 21.93 -15.61
C ALA A 83 13.56 22.54 -16.12
N ASP A 84 13.21 22.32 -17.38
CA ASP A 84 11.97 22.81 -18.01
C ASP A 84 10.76 21.87 -17.79
N GLY A 85 10.95 20.77 -17.04
CA GLY A 85 9.91 19.76 -16.77
C GLY A 85 9.77 18.66 -17.84
N THR A 86 10.63 18.65 -18.85
CA THR A 86 10.64 17.59 -19.87
C THR A 86 11.14 16.28 -19.26
N LEU A 87 10.38 15.19 -19.44
CA LEU A 87 10.79 13.85 -19.01
C LEU A 87 11.96 13.36 -19.84
N ILE A 88 13.11 13.12 -19.20
CA ILE A 88 14.31 12.57 -19.81
C ILE A 88 14.28 11.05 -19.80
N SER A 89 13.96 10.45 -18.65
CA SER A 89 13.91 9.00 -18.52
C SER A 89 12.91 8.55 -17.45
N ARG A 90 12.34 7.36 -17.66
CA ARG A 90 11.49 6.66 -16.69
C ARG A 90 11.97 5.23 -16.58
N THR A 91 12.50 4.85 -15.44
CA THR A 91 13.10 3.54 -15.17
C THR A 91 12.32 2.83 -14.08
N ALA A 92 11.95 1.57 -14.31
CA ALA A 92 11.38 0.73 -13.27
C ALA A 92 12.48 0.38 -12.26
N GLU A 93 12.24 0.66 -10.98
CA GLU A 93 13.21 0.43 -9.90
C GLU A 93 12.88 -0.83 -9.10
N ALA A 94 11.71 -0.86 -8.45
CA ALA A 94 11.35 -1.95 -7.56
C ALA A 94 9.89 -2.36 -7.76
N ARG A 95 9.66 -3.67 -7.63
CA ARG A 95 8.33 -4.23 -7.43
C ARG A 95 8.23 -4.70 -5.99
N SER A 96 7.25 -4.17 -5.27
CA SER A 96 7.02 -4.44 -3.86
C SER A 96 5.70 -5.20 -3.66
N VAL A 97 5.67 -6.03 -2.64
CA VAL A 97 4.48 -6.78 -2.21
C VAL A 97 4.14 -6.30 -0.80
N TYR A 98 2.91 -5.86 -0.60
CA TYR A 98 2.39 -5.39 0.68
C TYR A 98 1.24 -6.29 1.12
N HIS A 99 1.30 -6.76 2.35
CA HIS A 99 0.19 -7.44 3.01
C HIS A 99 -0.46 -6.47 3.99
N TYR A 100 -1.77 -6.45 4.01
CA TYR A 100 -2.50 -5.66 5.01
C TYR A 100 -2.35 -6.32 6.38
N HIS A 101 -2.28 -5.49 7.42
CA HIS A 101 -2.47 -5.98 8.78
C HIS A 101 -3.91 -6.43 8.95
N GLU A 102 -4.14 -7.52 9.70
CA GLU A 102 -5.48 -8.11 9.87
C GLU A 102 -6.52 -7.09 10.36
N GLU A 103 -6.12 -6.18 11.25
CA GLU A 103 -6.96 -5.10 11.76
C GLU A 103 -7.43 -4.10 10.69
N ASN A 104 -6.76 -4.06 9.54
CA ASN A 104 -7.07 -3.15 8.42
C ASN A 104 -7.88 -3.83 7.32
N ILE A 105 -8.19 -5.12 7.47
CA ILE A 105 -8.99 -5.88 6.51
C ILE A 105 -10.45 -5.82 6.94
N VAL A 106 -11.30 -5.23 6.10
CA VAL A 106 -12.73 -5.13 6.35
C VAL A 106 -13.44 -6.31 5.69
N TYR A 107 -13.90 -7.25 6.49
CA TYR A 107 -14.71 -8.36 6.03
C TYR A 107 -16.19 -7.98 6.01
N PRO A 108 -16.98 -8.44 5.02
CA PRO A 108 -18.40 -8.21 5.00
C PRO A 108 -19.08 -8.91 6.19
N THR A 109 -19.95 -8.18 6.90
CA THR A 109 -20.75 -8.76 7.95
C THR A 109 -21.72 -9.77 7.33
N PRO A 110 -21.83 -11.01 7.83
CA PRO A 110 -22.78 -11.98 7.30
C PRO A 110 -24.19 -11.42 7.41
N THR A 111 -24.89 -11.38 6.28
CA THR A 111 -26.32 -11.03 6.28
C THR A 111 -27.07 -12.07 7.08
N PRO A 112 -27.89 -11.69 8.08
CA PRO A 112 -28.68 -12.67 8.84
C PRO A 112 -29.55 -13.47 7.88
N THR A 113 -29.35 -14.77 7.84
CA THR A 113 -30.21 -15.69 7.10
C THR A 113 -31.60 -15.58 7.69
N ALA A 114 -32.58 -15.23 6.85
CA ALA A 114 -33.97 -15.19 7.29
C ALA A 114 -34.35 -16.55 7.92
N THR A 115 -34.74 -16.51 9.18
CA THR A 115 -35.30 -17.71 9.85
C THR A 115 -36.51 -18.17 9.02
N PRO A 116 -36.55 -19.43 8.56
CA PRO A 116 -37.71 -19.92 7.84
C PRO A 116 -38.96 -19.73 8.70
N ALA A 117 -40.01 -19.16 8.11
CA ALA A 117 -41.30 -19.03 8.77
C ALA A 117 -41.79 -20.38 9.24
N PRO A 118 -42.37 -20.50 10.45
CA PRO A 118 -42.91 -21.76 10.93
C PRO A 118 -43.94 -22.29 9.90
N SER A 119 -43.71 -23.51 9.46
CA SER A 119 -44.66 -24.21 8.56
C SER A 119 -46.01 -24.28 9.24
N ALA A 120 -47.02 -23.76 8.56
CA ALA A 120 -48.40 -23.87 9.08
C ALA A 120 -48.74 -25.36 9.27
N GLU A 121 -49.13 -25.71 10.49
CA GLU A 121 -49.63 -27.04 10.85
C GLU A 121 -50.90 -27.32 10.04
N PRO A 122 -51.06 -28.51 9.42
CA PRO A 122 -52.27 -28.81 8.69
C PRO A 122 -53.45 -28.88 9.65
N THR A 123 -54.45 -28.03 9.45
CA THR A 123 -55.72 -28.08 10.16
C THR A 123 -56.44 -29.36 9.78
N GLU A 124 -56.65 -30.29 10.72
CA GLU A 124 -57.48 -31.46 10.51
C GLU A 124 -58.91 -31.03 10.15
N PRO A 125 -59.57 -31.71 9.23
CA PRO A 125 -60.99 -31.45 8.95
C PRO A 125 -61.83 -31.88 10.14
N VAL A 126 -62.65 -31.00 10.69
CA VAL A 126 -63.65 -31.33 11.70
C VAL A 126 -64.78 -32.11 11.01
N ASP A 127 -64.77 -33.38 11.29
CA ASP A 127 -65.91 -34.27 10.87
C ASP A 127 -67.17 -33.86 11.66
N GLY A 128 -68.09 -33.23 10.92
CA GLY A 128 -69.39 -32.86 11.45
C GLY A 128 -70.42 -33.98 11.21
N THR A 129 -70.70 -34.76 12.25
CA THR A 129 -71.85 -35.67 12.24
C THR A 129 -72.96 -35.05 13.02
N GLU A 130 -74.16 -35.03 12.36
CA GLU A 130 -75.55 -34.80 12.73
C GLU A 130 -76.07 -33.39 12.96
#